data_bbb26be3a5423bf19732dc9113654cf8
#
_entry.id   bbb26be3a5423bf19732dc9113654cf8
#
_cell.length_a   1.000
_cell.length_b   1.000
_cell.length_c   1.000
_cell.angle_alpha   90.00
_cell.angle_beta   90.00
_cell.angle_gamma   90.00
#
_symmetry.space_group_name_H-M   'P 1'
#
loop_
_entity.id
_entity.type
_entity.pdbx_description
1 polymer ?
#
loop_
_entity_poly.entity_id
_entity_poly.type
_entity_poly.pdbx_seq_one_letter_code
_entity_poly.pdbx_strand_id
1 'polypeptide(L)'
;HYAVGWAHALNTPYQWTKQVASHFGGTRNGTVIHWPNGIAAKGEVRNQFHHVIDIVPTMLEAAGLPQPYMVNGIAQKPIEGVSMAYSFDHPNAPDRHTTQYFEMFGNRGLYHRGWTAVTKHRTPWEMGEEATVPALADDVWELYDTTTDWSQARDLSSEMPEKLAELQQLF
;
A
#
# COMPACT_ATOMS: atom_id res chain seq x y z
N HIS A 1 4.49 22.51 6.26
CA HIS A 1 3.44 21.48 6.27
C HIS A 1 2.19 22.00 5.56
N TYR A 2 1.45 21.14 4.89
CA TYR A 2 0.11 21.46 4.40
C TYR A 2 -0.86 21.59 5.58
N ALA A 3 -1.81 22.55 5.49
CA ALA A 3 -2.95 22.55 6.38
C ALA A 3 -3.78 21.27 6.18
N VAL A 4 -4.33 20.71 7.26
CA VAL A 4 -5.06 19.40 7.24
C VAL A 4 -6.16 19.39 6.19
N GLY A 5 -6.95 20.47 6.08
CA GLY A 5 -8.02 20.56 5.07
C GLY A 5 -7.52 20.45 3.63
N TRP A 6 -6.36 21.03 3.30
CA TRP A 6 -5.76 20.89 1.97
C TRP A 6 -5.21 19.48 1.74
N ALA A 7 -4.61 18.85 2.76
CA ALA A 7 -4.14 17.48 2.65
C ALA A 7 -5.30 16.52 2.33
N HIS A 8 -6.44 16.68 3.01
CA HIS A 8 -7.65 15.90 2.72
C HIS A 8 -8.21 16.20 1.33
N ALA A 9 -8.31 17.47 0.93
CA ALA A 9 -8.83 17.83 -0.38
C ALA A 9 -8.02 17.22 -1.53
N LEU A 10 -6.70 17.14 -1.38
CA LEU A 10 -5.80 16.57 -2.39
C LEU A 10 -5.78 15.02 -2.38
N ASN A 11 -6.23 14.39 -1.29
CA ASN A 11 -6.34 12.93 -1.17
C ASN A 11 -7.73 12.40 -1.50
N THR A 12 -8.73 13.28 -1.65
CA THR A 12 -10.10 12.86 -1.97
C THR A 12 -10.13 11.93 -3.20
N PRO A 13 -10.89 10.82 -3.17
CA PRO A 13 -11.88 10.44 -2.13
C PRO A 13 -11.33 9.52 -1.01
N TYR A 14 -10.02 9.34 -0.92
CA TYR A 14 -9.43 8.45 0.09
C TYR A 14 -9.51 9.03 1.49
N GLN A 15 -9.74 8.17 2.47
CA GLN A 15 -9.70 8.54 3.87
C GLN A 15 -8.28 8.80 4.34
N TRP A 16 -8.14 9.73 5.26
CA TRP A 16 -6.89 10.12 5.91
C TRP A 16 -5.85 10.72 4.97
N THR A 17 -4.61 10.83 5.43
CA THR A 17 -3.52 11.54 4.75
C THR A 17 -2.17 10.87 5.06
N LYS A 18 -1.09 11.44 4.52
CA LYS A 18 0.29 11.09 4.83
C LYS A 18 0.48 10.78 6.33
N GLN A 19 1.23 9.74 6.65
CA GLN A 19 1.57 9.21 7.97
C GLN A 19 0.45 8.39 8.65
N VAL A 20 -0.76 8.39 8.14
CA VAL A 20 -1.78 7.44 8.56
C VAL A 20 -1.68 6.22 7.64
N ALA A 21 -0.68 5.38 7.89
CA ALA A 21 -0.30 4.26 7.01
C ALA A 21 -1.22 3.04 7.16
N SER A 22 -2.49 3.28 7.39
CA SER A 22 -3.55 2.28 7.42
C SER A 22 -4.43 2.41 6.17
N HIS A 23 -5.04 3.56 5.98
CA HIS A 23 -5.98 3.82 4.90
C HIS A 23 -5.31 4.35 3.63
N PHE A 24 -6.02 4.30 2.52
CA PHE A 24 -5.50 4.66 1.20
C PHE A 24 -5.03 6.12 1.07
N GLY A 25 -5.59 7.06 1.83
CA GLY A 25 -5.07 8.43 1.86
C GLY A 25 -3.64 8.54 2.40
N GLY A 26 -3.19 7.55 3.17
CA GLY A 26 -1.81 7.45 3.66
C GLY A 26 -0.91 6.52 2.86
N THR A 27 -1.48 5.56 2.13
CA THR A 27 -0.71 4.48 1.50
C THR A 27 -0.82 4.40 -0.02
N ARG A 28 -1.93 4.86 -0.63
CA ARG A 28 -2.14 4.76 -2.07
C ARG A 28 -1.62 5.98 -2.82
N ASN A 29 -0.75 5.74 -3.80
CA ASN A 29 -0.17 6.80 -4.63
C ASN A 29 -0.32 6.44 -6.12
N GLY A 30 -0.61 7.43 -6.96
CA GLY A 30 -0.57 7.26 -8.40
C GLY A 30 0.87 7.05 -8.88
N THR A 31 1.07 6.13 -9.81
CA THR A 31 2.36 5.86 -10.43
C THR A 31 2.24 5.99 -11.94
N VAL A 32 3.18 6.68 -12.56
CA VAL A 32 3.29 6.79 -14.03
C VAL A 32 4.63 6.21 -14.46
N ILE A 33 4.60 5.28 -15.41
CA ILE A 33 5.79 4.65 -15.95
C ILE A 33 5.88 5.03 -17.42
N HIS A 34 7.06 5.55 -17.84
CA HIS A 34 7.35 5.91 -19.22
C HIS A 34 8.65 5.22 -19.66
N TRP A 35 8.52 4.23 -20.52
CA TRP A 35 9.63 3.49 -21.08
C TRP A 35 9.36 3.14 -22.56
N PRO A 36 9.60 4.09 -23.49
CA PRO A 36 9.18 3.97 -24.90
C PRO A 36 9.71 2.75 -25.65
N ASN A 37 10.92 2.29 -25.26
CA ASN A 37 11.55 1.14 -25.91
C ASN A 37 11.21 -0.22 -25.28
N GLY A 38 10.52 -0.22 -24.13
CA GLY A 38 10.22 -1.45 -23.40
C GLY A 38 8.74 -1.69 -23.13
N ILE A 39 7.89 -0.68 -23.36
CA ILE A 39 6.43 -0.78 -23.15
C ILE A 39 5.74 -0.41 -24.46
N ALA A 40 4.99 -1.35 -25.03
CA ALA A 40 4.19 -1.12 -26.24
C ALA A 40 2.90 -0.36 -25.96
N ALA A 41 2.29 -0.59 -24.80
CA ALA A 41 1.08 0.08 -24.32
C ALA A 41 1.30 1.59 -24.17
N LYS A 42 0.30 2.40 -24.56
CA LYS A 42 0.38 3.87 -24.50
C LYS A 42 -0.85 4.45 -23.84
N GLY A 43 -0.65 5.17 -22.72
CA GLY A 43 -1.72 5.85 -21.99
C GLY A 43 -2.74 4.90 -21.35
N GLU A 44 -2.36 3.65 -21.12
CA GLU A 44 -3.23 2.64 -20.51
C GLU A 44 -3.07 2.61 -18.98
N VAL A 45 -4.13 2.21 -18.30
CA VAL A 45 -4.14 1.99 -16.84
C VAL A 45 -3.85 0.53 -16.52
N ARG A 46 -3.12 0.31 -15.44
CA ARG A 46 -2.90 -1.02 -14.82
C ARG A 46 -3.50 -1.00 -13.43
N ASN A 47 -4.30 -2.02 -13.12
CA ASN A 47 -5.01 -2.15 -11.84
C ASN A 47 -4.41 -3.20 -10.92
N GLN A 48 -3.35 -3.88 -11.36
CA GLN A 48 -2.63 -4.81 -10.50
C GLN A 48 -2.11 -4.10 -9.27
N PHE A 49 -2.20 -4.78 -8.12
CA PHE A 49 -1.64 -4.25 -6.89
C PHE A 49 -0.11 -4.23 -6.96
N HIS A 50 0.47 -3.10 -6.59
CA HIS A 50 1.91 -2.91 -6.48
C HIS A 50 2.26 -2.09 -5.23
N HIS A 51 3.48 -2.25 -4.76
CA HIS A 51 4.03 -1.49 -3.65
C HIS A 51 5.33 -0.78 -4.07
N VAL A 52 5.73 0.25 -3.33
CA VAL A 52 6.96 1.01 -3.64
C VAL A 52 8.22 0.13 -3.68
N ILE A 53 8.25 -0.97 -2.91
CA ILE A 53 9.36 -1.93 -2.94
C ILE A 53 9.50 -2.67 -4.27
N ASP A 54 8.46 -2.67 -5.10
CA ASP A 54 8.44 -3.31 -6.42
C ASP A 54 9.22 -2.51 -7.49
N ILE A 55 9.51 -1.24 -7.21
CA ILE A 55 10.20 -0.36 -8.15
C ILE A 55 11.63 -0.88 -8.44
N VAL A 56 12.37 -1.23 -7.40
CA VAL A 56 13.78 -1.67 -7.56
C VAL A 56 13.89 -2.94 -8.39
N PRO A 57 13.17 -4.04 -8.10
CA PRO A 57 13.24 -5.25 -8.93
C PRO A 57 12.74 -5.01 -10.35
N THR A 58 11.78 -4.10 -10.56
CA THR A 58 11.33 -3.70 -11.89
C THR A 58 12.43 -3.02 -12.68
N MET A 59 13.17 -2.10 -12.07
CA MET A 59 14.29 -1.41 -12.71
C MET A 59 15.43 -2.37 -13.04
N LEU A 60 15.73 -3.31 -12.15
CA LEU A 60 16.75 -4.34 -12.41
C LEU A 60 16.35 -5.22 -13.59
N GLU A 61 15.10 -5.69 -13.63
CA GLU A 61 14.59 -6.49 -14.75
C GLU A 61 14.64 -5.71 -16.07
N ALA A 62 14.17 -4.46 -16.07
CA ALA A 62 14.20 -3.59 -17.25
C ALA A 62 15.61 -3.32 -17.76
N ALA A 63 16.59 -3.28 -16.86
CA ALA A 63 18.01 -3.09 -17.20
C ALA A 63 18.75 -4.39 -17.55
N GLY A 64 18.11 -5.56 -17.41
CA GLY A 64 18.74 -6.87 -17.58
C GLY A 64 19.80 -7.17 -16.51
N LEU A 65 19.67 -6.59 -15.33
CA LEU A 65 20.61 -6.74 -14.22
C LEU A 65 20.09 -7.73 -13.17
N PRO A 66 20.95 -8.62 -12.64
CA PRO A 66 20.56 -9.48 -11.55
C PRO A 66 20.43 -8.70 -10.24
N GLN A 67 19.67 -9.25 -9.29
CA GLN A 67 19.66 -8.74 -7.93
C GLN A 67 21.06 -8.87 -7.29
N PRO A 68 21.62 -7.81 -6.69
CA PRO A 68 22.93 -7.88 -6.07
C PRO A 68 22.87 -8.64 -4.74
N TYR A 69 23.62 -9.72 -4.62
CA TYR A 69 23.80 -10.44 -3.37
C TYR A 69 24.90 -9.84 -2.47
N MET A 70 25.85 -9.15 -3.10
CA MET A 70 26.96 -8.47 -2.41
C MET A 70 27.23 -7.11 -3.04
N VAL A 71 27.45 -6.10 -2.19
CA VAL A 71 27.90 -4.76 -2.62
C VAL A 71 29.09 -4.37 -1.74
N ASN A 72 30.22 -4.09 -2.37
CA ASN A 72 31.48 -3.72 -1.69
C ASN A 72 31.88 -4.70 -0.56
N GLY A 73 31.68 -6.00 -0.77
CA GLY A 73 32.00 -7.03 0.21
C GLY A 73 30.94 -7.23 1.31
N ILE A 74 29.84 -6.49 1.28
CA ILE A 74 28.72 -6.59 2.26
C ILE A 74 27.57 -7.37 1.64
N ALA A 75 27.14 -8.43 2.32
CA ALA A 75 25.96 -9.21 1.91
C ALA A 75 24.70 -8.35 2.00
N GLN A 76 23.91 -8.37 0.94
CA GLN A 76 22.67 -7.62 0.86
C GLN A 76 21.50 -8.47 1.36
N LYS A 77 20.51 -7.82 1.98
CA LYS A 77 19.20 -8.46 2.23
C LYS A 77 18.51 -8.71 0.89
N PRO A 78 17.75 -9.82 0.76
CA PRO A 78 16.91 -10.05 -0.42
C PRO A 78 15.96 -8.89 -0.66
N ILE A 79 15.72 -8.57 -1.93
CA ILE A 79 14.66 -7.62 -2.32
C ILE A 79 13.33 -8.36 -2.16
N GLU A 80 12.44 -7.84 -1.34
CA GLU A 80 11.13 -8.45 -1.06
C GLU A 80 10.08 -8.07 -2.11
N GLY A 81 10.34 -7.02 -2.89
CA GLY A 81 9.45 -6.55 -3.95
C GLY A 81 9.36 -7.51 -5.14
N VAL A 82 8.27 -7.38 -5.88
CA VAL A 82 7.97 -8.15 -7.10
C VAL A 82 7.99 -7.21 -8.30
N SER A 83 8.75 -7.55 -9.36
CA SER A 83 8.79 -6.72 -10.56
C SER A 83 7.41 -6.51 -11.18
N MET A 84 7.10 -5.26 -11.52
CA MET A 84 5.87 -4.85 -12.21
C MET A 84 5.90 -5.12 -13.72
N ALA A 85 7.06 -5.47 -14.28
CA ALA A 85 7.25 -5.59 -15.74
C ALA A 85 6.26 -6.56 -16.39
N TYR A 86 5.82 -7.59 -15.67
CA TYR A 86 4.82 -8.56 -16.15
C TYR A 86 3.48 -7.93 -16.56
N SER A 87 3.12 -6.78 -15.98
CA SER A 87 1.85 -6.10 -16.24
C SER A 87 1.92 -5.05 -17.35
N PHE A 88 3.11 -4.65 -17.81
CA PHE A 88 3.28 -3.50 -18.69
C PHE A 88 2.48 -3.61 -19.98
N ASP A 89 2.55 -4.75 -20.65
CA ASP A 89 1.80 -5.00 -21.87
C ASP A 89 0.67 -6.04 -21.69
N HIS A 90 0.36 -6.41 -20.45
CA HIS A 90 -0.66 -7.40 -20.11
C HIS A 90 -1.65 -6.86 -19.07
N PRO A 91 -2.66 -6.06 -19.48
CA PRO A 91 -3.60 -5.40 -18.56
C PRO A 91 -4.40 -6.36 -17.68
N ASN A 92 -4.60 -7.59 -18.13
CA ASN A 92 -5.37 -8.62 -17.44
C ASN A 92 -4.49 -9.69 -16.75
N ALA A 93 -3.18 -9.46 -16.64
CA ALA A 93 -2.33 -10.37 -15.91
C ALA A 93 -2.74 -10.43 -14.43
N PRO A 94 -2.75 -11.60 -13.80
CA PRO A 94 -3.05 -11.72 -12.37
C PRO A 94 -1.99 -11.02 -11.53
N ASP A 95 -2.39 -10.50 -10.36
CA ASP A 95 -1.49 -9.90 -9.39
C ASP A 95 -0.39 -10.87 -8.99
N ARG A 96 0.85 -10.41 -9.00
CA ARG A 96 1.99 -11.15 -8.46
C ARG A 96 2.34 -10.71 -7.04
N HIS A 97 2.09 -9.44 -6.70
CA HIS A 97 2.20 -8.91 -5.34
C HIS A 97 0.81 -8.98 -4.70
N THR A 98 0.58 -9.99 -3.87
CA THR A 98 -0.77 -10.29 -3.38
C THR A 98 -0.99 -9.92 -1.92
N THR A 99 0.07 -9.63 -1.17
CA THR A 99 -0.02 -9.32 0.27
C THR A 99 1.00 -8.27 0.64
N GLN A 100 0.56 -7.21 1.30
CA GLN A 100 1.43 -6.14 1.76
C GLN A 100 1.00 -5.61 3.12
N TYR A 101 1.94 -5.53 4.01
CA TYR A 101 1.85 -4.89 5.32
C TYR A 101 2.21 -3.41 5.24
N PHE A 102 1.49 -2.59 5.99
CA PHE A 102 1.77 -1.16 6.16
C PHE A 102 1.76 -0.82 7.65
N GLU A 103 2.70 0.02 8.08
CA GLU A 103 2.72 0.55 9.44
C GLU A 103 3.45 1.89 9.48
N MET A 104 2.91 2.85 10.21
CA MET A 104 3.59 4.06 10.64
C MET A 104 2.92 4.64 11.88
N PHE A 105 3.69 4.81 12.96
CA PHE A 105 3.21 5.39 14.22
C PHE A 105 2.02 4.66 14.86
N GLY A 106 1.95 3.34 14.71
CA GLY A 106 0.86 2.51 15.19
C GLY A 106 -0.34 2.43 14.25
N ASN A 107 -0.43 3.28 13.22
CA ASN A 107 -1.40 3.09 12.15
C ASN A 107 -1.01 1.88 11.33
N ARG A 108 -1.88 0.89 11.22
CA ARG A 108 -1.58 -0.42 10.65
C ARG A 108 -2.55 -0.78 9.54
N GLY A 109 -2.06 -1.44 8.53
CA GLY A 109 -2.88 -1.96 7.44
C GLY A 109 -2.28 -3.20 6.82
N LEU A 110 -3.15 -4.10 6.38
CA LEU A 110 -2.80 -5.24 5.56
C LEU A 110 -3.63 -5.22 4.29
N TYR A 111 -2.97 -5.27 3.14
CA TYR A 111 -3.61 -5.64 1.88
C TYR A 111 -3.42 -7.12 1.63
N HIS A 112 -4.47 -7.82 1.27
CA HIS A 112 -4.41 -9.21 0.83
C HIS A 112 -5.46 -9.49 -0.25
N ARG A 113 -5.01 -9.71 -1.50
CA ARG A 113 -5.84 -10.12 -2.65
C ARG A 113 -7.12 -9.31 -2.82
N GLY A 114 -6.99 -7.98 -2.83
CA GLY A 114 -8.11 -7.06 -3.01
C GLY A 114 -8.84 -6.68 -1.73
N TRP A 115 -8.50 -7.28 -0.60
CA TRP A 115 -9.04 -6.91 0.70
C TRP A 115 -8.05 -6.07 1.51
N THR A 116 -8.55 -5.15 2.31
CA THR A 116 -7.74 -4.43 3.29
C THR A 116 -8.36 -4.51 4.67
N ALA A 117 -7.55 -4.92 5.66
CA ALA A 117 -7.84 -4.76 7.07
C ALA A 117 -6.96 -3.64 7.62
N VAL A 118 -7.57 -2.62 8.19
CA VAL A 118 -6.87 -1.39 8.57
C VAL A 118 -7.29 -0.90 9.95
N THR A 119 -6.37 -0.24 10.66
CA THR A 119 -6.70 0.44 11.91
C THR A 119 -5.91 1.73 12.05
N LYS A 120 -6.63 2.82 12.30
CA LYS A 120 -6.04 4.10 12.62
C LYS A 120 -5.77 4.13 14.13
N HIS A 121 -4.51 4.35 14.49
CA HIS A 121 -4.08 4.52 15.89
C HIS A 121 -4.08 5.99 16.30
N ARG A 122 -3.34 6.82 15.53
CA ARG A 122 -3.25 8.26 15.77
C ARG A 122 -2.98 9.04 14.51
N THR A 123 -3.26 10.33 14.53
CA THR A 123 -2.94 11.24 13.44
C THR A 123 -1.64 12.02 13.70
N PRO A 124 -0.99 12.57 12.67
CA PRO A 124 0.25 13.33 12.84
C PRO A 124 0.11 14.57 13.73
N TRP A 125 -1.08 15.14 13.85
CA TRP A 125 -1.35 16.31 14.70
C TRP A 125 -1.69 15.94 16.15
N GLU A 126 -1.91 14.66 16.46
CA GLU A 126 -2.09 14.11 17.80
C GLU A 126 -0.77 13.70 18.49
N MET A 127 0.38 14.09 17.92
CA MET A 127 1.72 13.67 18.40
C MET A 127 2.35 14.63 19.41
N GLY A 128 1.58 15.57 19.99
CA GLY A 128 2.04 16.45 21.05
C GLY A 128 2.23 15.76 22.41
N GLU A 129 3.00 16.37 23.31
CA GLU A 129 3.28 15.83 24.64
C GLU A 129 2.03 15.62 25.52
N GLU A 130 0.93 16.34 25.22
CA GLU A 130 -0.35 16.26 25.93
C GLU A 130 -1.33 15.23 25.33
N ALA A 131 -0.96 14.60 24.20
CA ALA A 131 -1.87 13.65 23.55
C ALA A 131 -1.91 12.32 24.34
N THR A 132 -3.10 11.98 24.83
CA THR A 132 -3.35 10.66 25.39
C THR A 132 -3.45 9.66 24.23
N VAL A 133 -2.39 8.87 24.03
CA VAL A 133 -2.39 7.81 23.01
C VAL A 133 -3.04 6.56 23.59
N PRO A 134 -4.09 6.01 22.96
CA PRO A 134 -4.72 4.77 23.42
C PRO A 134 -3.74 3.59 23.32
N ALA A 135 -4.01 2.49 24.01
CA ALA A 135 -3.24 1.28 23.83
C ALA A 135 -3.52 0.69 22.43
N LEU A 136 -2.50 0.11 21.80
CA LEU A 136 -2.64 -0.53 20.48
C LEU A 136 -3.71 -1.65 20.47
N ALA A 137 -3.98 -2.25 21.62
CA ALA A 137 -5.01 -3.28 21.79
C ALA A 137 -6.44 -2.74 21.71
N ASP A 138 -6.61 -1.44 21.94
CA ASP A 138 -7.93 -0.77 21.94
C ASP A 138 -8.28 -0.23 20.53
N ASP A 139 -7.39 -0.37 19.56
CA ASP A 139 -7.61 0.13 18.22
C ASP A 139 -8.74 -0.64 17.52
N VAL A 140 -9.65 0.11 16.89
CA VAL A 140 -10.75 -0.45 16.12
C VAL A 140 -10.27 -0.78 14.71
N TRP A 141 -10.51 -2.03 14.30
CA TRP A 141 -10.18 -2.48 12.95
C TRP A 141 -11.38 -2.35 12.02
N GLU A 142 -11.10 -1.95 10.80
CA GLU A 142 -12.03 -1.80 9.70
C GLU A 142 -11.65 -2.75 8.57
N LEU A 143 -12.63 -3.19 7.77
CA LEU A 143 -12.45 -4.12 6.66
C LEU A 143 -13.06 -3.56 5.38
N TYR A 144 -12.30 -3.62 4.29
CA TYR A 144 -12.76 -3.13 2.98
C TYR A 144 -12.47 -4.12 1.86
N ASP A 145 -13.46 -4.33 0.98
CA ASP A 145 -13.28 -5.00 -0.31
C ASP A 145 -12.91 -3.97 -1.38
N THR A 146 -11.63 -3.78 -1.63
CA THR A 146 -11.12 -2.77 -2.55
C THR A 146 -11.31 -3.14 -4.03
N THR A 147 -11.82 -4.32 -4.33
CA THR A 147 -12.21 -4.71 -5.70
C THR A 147 -13.50 -4.05 -6.14
N THR A 148 -14.38 -3.74 -5.20
CA THR A 148 -15.68 -3.10 -5.42
C THR A 148 -15.77 -1.71 -4.80
N ASP A 149 -15.05 -1.48 -3.71
CA ASP A 149 -14.93 -0.20 -3.00
C ASP A 149 -13.48 0.30 -2.99
N TRP A 150 -13.05 0.83 -4.11
CA TRP A 150 -11.66 1.31 -4.31
C TRP A 150 -11.28 2.52 -3.45
N SER A 151 -12.24 3.15 -2.77
CA SER A 151 -12.05 4.33 -1.91
C SER A 151 -12.06 4.02 -0.41
N GLN A 152 -12.39 2.78 -0.03
CA GLN A 152 -12.58 2.38 1.36
C GLN A 152 -13.71 3.20 2.05
N ALA A 153 -14.87 3.32 1.40
CA ALA A 153 -15.99 4.10 1.89
C ALA A 153 -16.95 3.29 2.79
N ARG A 154 -17.02 1.96 2.60
CA ARG A 154 -17.91 1.07 3.33
C ARG A 154 -17.13 0.07 4.16
N ASP A 155 -17.13 0.27 5.47
CA ASP A 155 -16.57 -0.69 6.40
C ASP A 155 -17.47 -1.94 6.51
N LEU A 156 -16.86 -3.10 6.25
CA LEU A 156 -17.50 -4.42 6.29
C LEU A 156 -17.15 -5.22 7.55
N SER A 157 -16.44 -4.63 8.51
CA SER A 157 -15.93 -5.35 9.69
C SER A 157 -17.04 -6.02 10.51
N SER A 158 -18.19 -5.35 10.66
CA SER A 158 -19.36 -5.90 11.38
C SER A 158 -20.15 -6.93 10.57
N GLU A 159 -20.12 -6.84 9.24
CA GLU A 159 -20.83 -7.75 8.35
C GLU A 159 -20.02 -9.04 8.07
N MET A 160 -18.68 -8.94 8.09
CA MET A 160 -17.75 -10.00 7.76
C MET A 160 -16.63 -10.19 8.80
N PRO A 161 -16.98 -10.45 10.09
CA PRO A 161 -16.00 -10.53 11.17
C PRO A 161 -15.00 -11.68 10.98
N GLU A 162 -15.41 -12.79 10.35
CA GLU A 162 -14.51 -13.91 10.06
C GLU A 162 -13.43 -13.51 9.05
N LYS A 163 -13.79 -12.72 8.02
CA LYS A 163 -12.84 -12.21 7.03
C LYS A 163 -11.87 -11.21 7.66
N LEU A 164 -12.35 -10.37 8.56
CA LEU A 164 -11.48 -9.47 9.32
C LEU A 164 -10.48 -10.28 10.17
N ALA A 165 -10.96 -11.29 10.89
CA ALA A 165 -10.10 -12.15 11.71
C ALA A 165 -9.06 -12.91 10.87
N GLU A 166 -9.42 -13.39 9.67
CA GLU A 166 -8.48 -14.00 8.72
C GLU A 166 -7.32 -13.04 8.39
N LEU A 167 -7.64 -11.78 8.04
CA LEU A 167 -6.62 -10.80 7.68
C LEU A 167 -5.77 -10.38 8.90
N GLN A 168 -6.37 -10.28 10.07
CA GLN A 168 -5.65 -10.01 11.31
C GLN A 168 -4.65 -11.13 11.69
N GLN A 169 -4.94 -12.37 11.32
CA GLN A 169 -4.00 -13.48 11.52
C GLN A 169 -2.83 -13.47 10.52
N LEU A 170 -3.02 -12.87 9.35
CA LEU A 170 -1.95 -12.68 8.36
C LEU A 170 -1.04 -11.49 8.70
N PHE A 171 -1.55 -10.54 9.49
CA PHE A 171 -0.82 -9.37 9.98
C PHE A 171 0.20 -9.75 11.05
#